data_bbf88723ff33a88b0ed6de08123e243d
#
_entry.id   bbf88723ff33a88b0ed6de08123e243d
#
_cell.length_a   1.000
_cell.length_b   1.000
_cell.length_c   1.000
_cell.angle_alpha   90.00
_cell.angle_beta   90.00
_cell.angle_gamma   90.00
#
_symmetry.space_group_name_H-M   'P 1'
#
loop_
_entity.id
_entity.type
_entity.pdbx_description
1 polymer ?
#
loop_
_entity_poly.entity_id
_entity_poly.type
_entity_poly.pdbx_seq_one_letter_code
_entity_poly.pdbx_strand_id
1 'polypeptide(L)'
;MCIRDSLAKYVASQTDVEIIAWKGICMVHDQFNEKEIHDIREKNPGIKIIAHPECPPEVIKASDFAGSTGGMIDYVKNNQPQKVMMVTECSMSDNIQVENPNVEFIRPCNLCPHMKKITLPKILDCLENETGEIIMDKETIEKARIPVERMAAIGR
;
A
#
# COMPACT_ATOMS: atom_id res chain seq x y z
N MET A 1 -7.03 1.43 -7.95
CA MET A 1 -6.91 1.43 -6.48
C MET A 1 -7.89 0.40 -5.94
N CYS A 2 -7.40 -0.62 -5.25
CA CYS A 2 -8.26 -1.71 -4.79
C CYS A 2 -8.79 -1.37 -3.40
N ILE A 3 -10.04 -0.92 -3.32
CA ILE A 3 -10.75 -0.84 -2.05
C ILE A 3 -11.25 -2.25 -1.76
N ARG A 4 -10.46 -3.00 -0.98
CA ARG A 4 -10.69 -4.39 -0.67
C ARG A 4 -11.13 -4.54 0.78
N ASP A 5 -11.58 -5.74 1.15
CA ASP A 5 -12.13 -6.06 2.47
C ASP A 5 -11.20 -5.60 3.62
N SER A 6 -9.88 -5.82 3.50
CA SER A 6 -8.91 -5.41 4.54
C SER A 6 -8.86 -3.89 4.73
N LEU A 7 -8.77 -3.11 3.65
CA LEU A 7 -8.80 -1.64 3.73
C LEU A 7 -10.14 -1.14 4.27
N ALA A 8 -11.25 -1.77 3.85
CA ALA A 8 -12.58 -1.42 4.35
C ALA A 8 -12.70 -1.68 5.86
N LYS A 9 -12.16 -2.79 6.36
CA LYS A 9 -12.09 -3.09 7.81
C LYS A 9 -11.26 -2.06 8.57
N TYR A 10 -10.12 -1.66 8.01
CA TYR A 10 -9.31 -0.60 8.60
C TYR A 10 -10.07 0.73 8.66
N VAL A 11 -10.69 1.16 7.56
CA VAL A 11 -11.48 2.39 7.53
C VAL A 11 -12.66 2.31 8.50
N ALA A 12 -13.39 1.19 8.54
CA ALA A 12 -14.48 0.99 9.48
C ALA A 12 -14.04 1.07 10.95
N SER A 13 -12.80 0.71 11.26
CA SER A 13 -12.24 0.88 12.61
C SER A 13 -11.91 2.32 12.99
N GLN A 14 -11.91 3.25 12.02
CA GLN A 14 -11.55 4.67 12.20
C GLN A 14 -12.77 5.61 12.14
N THR A 15 -13.97 5.09 11.88
CA THR A 15 -15.18 5.90 11.70
C THR A 15 -16.44 5.13 12.08
N ASP A 16 -17.49 5.83 12.48
CA ASP A 16 -18.83 5.27 12.73
C ASP A 16 -19.68 5.20 11.44
N VAL A 17 -19.14 5.62 10.31
CA VAL A 17 -19.85 5.54 9.02
C VAL A 17 -19.90 4.09 8.53
N GLU A 18 -21.08 3.66 8.08
CA GLU A 18 -21.23 2.34 7.47
C GLU A 18 -20.37 2.20 6.21
N ILE A 19 -19.52 1.18 6.20
CA ILE A 19 -18.62 0.89 5.07
C ILE A 19 -19.11 -0.32 4.30
N ILE A 20 -19.48 -0.12 3.04
CA ILE A 20 -19.83 -1.18 2.12
C ILE A 20 -18.55 -1.68 1.43
N ALA A 21 -18.12 -2.87 1.81
CA ALA A 21 -16.86 -3.45 1.32
C ALA A 21 -17.08 -4.37 0.11
N TRP A 22 -16.16 -4.32 -0.84
CA TRP A 22 -16.02 -5.33 -1.88
C TRP A 22 -15.26 -6.55 -1.33
N LYS A 23 -15.78 -7.75 -1.59
CA LYS A 23 -15.10 -8.99 -1.19
C LYS A 23 -13.85 -9.22 -2.04
N GLY A 24 -12.72 -8.86 -1.52
CA GLY A 24 -11.43 -9.03 -2.16
C GLY A 24 -10.29 -8.70 -1.21
N ILE A 25 -9.14 -9.33 -1.42
CA ILE A 25 -7.92 -9.14 -0.63
C ILE A 25 -6.76 -8.69 -1.51
N CYS A 26 -5.79 -8.00 -0.93
CA CYS A 26 -4.52 -7.77 -1.60
C CYS A 26 -3.59 -8.95 -1.34
N MET A 27 -3.32 -9.73 -2.38
CA MET A 27 -2.48 -10.93 -2.29
C MET A 27 -1.07 -10.68 -1.72
N VAL A 28 -0.59 -9.44 -1.76
CA VAL A 28 0.71 -9.06 -1.20
C VAL A 28 0.59 -8.83 0.30
N HIS A 29 -0.39 -8.03 0.71
CA HIS A 29 -0.57 -7.65 2.11
C HIS A 29 -1.15 -8.77 2.96
N ASP A 30 -1.94 -9.66 2.36
CA ASP A 30 -2.52 -10.84 3.03
C ASP A 30 -1.50 -11.93 3.41
N GLN A 31 -0.28 -11.85 2.86
CA GLN A 31 0.80 -12.78 3.19
C GLN A 31 1.49 -12.48 4.52
N PHE A 32 1.34 -11.27 5.06
CA PHE A 32 1.92 -10.90 6.34
C PHE A 32 1.08 -11.43 7.50
N ASN A 33 1.75 -11.82 8.59
CA ASN A 33 1.09 -12.29 9.78
C ASN A 33 1.74 -11.74 11.06
N GLU A 34 0.99 -11.71 12.15
CA GLU A 34 1.42 -11.15 13.43
C GLU A 34 2.67 -11.84 14.00
N LYS A 35 2.80 -13.16 13.81
CA LYS A 35 3.96 -13.90 14.30
C LYS A 35 5.26 -13.42 13.66
N GLU A 36 5.25 -13.20 12.34
CA GLU A 36 6.43 -12.65 11.65
C GLU A 36 6.82 -11.27 12.20
N ILE A 37 5.83 -10.43 12.52
CA ILE A 37 6.06 -9.13 13.12
C ILE A 37 6.77 -9.27 14.48
N HIS A 38 6.30 -10.17 15.34
CA HIS A 38 6.92 -10.44 16.63
C HIS A 38 8.33 -11.02 16.49
N ASP A 39 8.53 -12.02 15.63
CA ASP A 39 9.83 -12.64 15.38
C ASP A 39 10.87 -11.59 14.89
N ILE A 40 10.45 -10.64 14.09
CA ILE A 40 11.31 -9.56 13.58
C ILE A 40 11.64 -8.56 14.70
N ARG A 41 10.68 -8.21 15.55
CA ARG A 41 10.93 -7.34 16.71
C ARG A 41 11.93 -7.95 17.69
N GLU A 42 11.82 -9.24 17.97
CA GLU A 42 12.75 -9.95 18.85
C GLU A 42 14.19 -9.93 18.31
N LYS A 43 14.33 -10.16 16.99
CA LYS A 43 15.65 -10.15 16.32
C LYS A 43 16.23 -8.75 16.11
N ASN A 44 15.42 -7.72 16.15
CA ASN A 44 15.81 -6.34 15.86
C ASN A 44 15.26 -5.39 16.94
N PRO A 45 15.85 -5.34 18.14
CA PRO A 45 15.41 -4.44 19.19
C PRO A 45 15.36 -2.98 18.71
N GLY A 46 14.27 -2.29 19.02
CA GLY A 46 14.06 -0.90 18.64
C GLY A 46 13.56 -0.65 17.20
N ILE A 47 13.34 -1.70 16.41
CA ILE A 47 12.78 -1.57 15.05
C ILE A 47 11.40 -0.93 15.08
N LYS A 48 11.15 -0.04 14.13
CA LYS A 48 9.81 0.49 13.85
C LYS A 48 9.16 -0.30 12.73
N ILE A 49 7.93 -0.73 12.95
CA ILE A 49 7.15 -1.50 11.98
C ILE A 49 6.01 -0.63 11.50
N ILE A 50 6.00 -0.35 10.21
CA ILE A 50 4.99 0.49 9.56
C ILE A 50 4.26 -0.31 8.48
N ALA A 51 2.93 -0.36 8.58
CA ALA A 51 2.10 -1.24 7.77
C ALA A 51 1.19 -0.47 6.81
N HIS A 52 0.93 -1.08 5.66
CA HIS A 52 -0.11 -0.60 4.77
C HIS A 52 -1.50 -1.02 5.30
N PRO A 53 -2.54 -0.15 5.20
CA PRO A 53 -3.88 -0.44 5.73
C PRO A 53 -4.60 -1.64 5.09
N GLU A 54 -4.07 -2.17 3.99
CA GLU A 54 -4.56 -3.42 3.38
C GLU A 54 -4.00 -4.70 4.04
N CYS A 55 -3.13 -4.57 5.02
CA CYS A 55 -2.67 -5.71 5.82
C CYS A 55 -3.79 -6.27 6.70
N PRO A 56 -3.70 -7.54 7.13
CA PRO A 56 -4.61 -8.11 8.11
C PRO A 56 -4.70 -7.26 9.39
N PRO A 57 -5.87 -7.19 10.04
CA PRO A 57 -6.05 -6.35 11.23
C PRO A 57 -5.07 -6.62 12.37
N GLU A 58 -4.69 -7.89 12.58
CA GLU A 58 -3.70 -8.31 13.57
C GLU A 58 -2.30 -7.78 13.27
N VAL A 59 -1.92 -7.71 11.98
CA VAL A 59 -0.65 -7.13 11.53
C VAL A 59 -0.62 -5.62 11.78
N ILE A 60 -1.73 -4.94 11.45
CA ILE A 60 -1.88 -3.50 11.70
C ILE A 60 -1.77 -3.21 13.19
N LYS A 61 -2.45 -4.01 14.02
CA LYS A 61 -2.44 -3.85 15.48
C LYS A 61 -1.06 -4.08 16.10
N ALA A 62 -0.26 -4.99 15.52
CA ALA A 62 1.11 -5.26 15.95
C ALA A 62 2.13 -4.24 15.43
N SER A 63 1.73 -3.33 14.53
CA SER A 63 2.60 -2.31 13.93
C SER A 63 2.65 -1.02 14.75
N ASP A 64 3.73 -0.23 14.60
CA ASP A 64 3.86 1.09 15.25
C ASP A 64 3.07 2.19 14.53
N PHE A 65 2.84 2.00 13.24
CA PHE A 65 2.09 2.93 12.41
C PHE A 65 1.39 2.17 11.27
N ALA A 66 0.20 2.64 10.91
CA ALA A 66 -0.50 2.19 9.71
C ALA A 66 -0.96 3.40 8.90
N GLY A 67 -0.66 3.39 7.60
CA GLY A 67 -1.00 4.53 6.74
C GLY A 67 -0.80 4.25 5.26
N SER A 68 -1.27 5.18 4.43
CA SER A 68 -1.05 5.14 2.98
C SER A 68 0.43 5.14 2.63
N THR A 69 0.77 4.83 1.39
CA THR A 69 2.15 4.90 0.89
C THR A 69 2.78 6.27 1.16
N GLY A 70 2.06 7.38 0.92
CA GLY A 70 2.52 8.72 1.28
C GLY A 70 2.74 8.88 2.79
N GLY A 71 1.78 8.43 3.61
CA GLY A 71 1.92 8.47 5.06
C GLY A 71 3.11 7.66 5.59
N MET A 72 3.43 6.53 4.96
CA MET A 72 4.60 5.72 5.31
C MET A 72 5.91 6.45 4.96
N ILE A 73 5.97 7.12 3.80
CA ILE A 73 7.10 7.98 3.41
C ILE A 73 7.31 9.09 4.44
N ASP A 74 6.24 9.81 4.76
CA ASP A 74 6.27 10.92 5.73
C ASP A 74 6.67 10.44 7.13
N TYR A 75 6.21 9.25 7.54
CA TYR A 75 6.61 8.67 8.82
C TYR A 75 8.12 8.45 8.90
N VAL A 76 8.73 7.83 7.89
CA VAL A 76 10.19 7.60 7.87
C VAL A 76 10.95 8.91 7.82
N LYS A 77 10.53 9.83 6.95
CA LYS A 77 11.16 11.15 6.79
C LYS A 77 11.14 11.98 8.07
N ASN A 78 10.03 11.99 8.79
CA ASN A 78 9.86 12.84 9.96
C ASN A 78 10.43 12.23 11.25
N ASN A 79 10.41 10.90 11.37
CA ASN A 79 10.85 10.21 12.59
C ASN A 79 12.29 9.69 12.52
N GLN A 80 12.85 9.52 11.33
CA GLN A 80 14.23 9.03 11.10
C GLN A 80 14.59 7.84 12.03
N PRO A 81 13.82 6.74 12.02
CA PRO A 81 14.09 5.60 12.89
C PRO A 81 15.43 4.96 12.52
N GLN A 82 16.17 4.42 13.50
CA GLN A 82 17.41 3.68 13.20
C GLN A 82 17.15 2.49 12.30
N LYS A 83 16.08 1.74 12.61
CA LYS A 83 15.65 0.57 11.85
C LYS A 83 14.16 0.65 11.56
N VAL A 84 13.76 0.28 10.35
CA VAL A 84 12.37 0.22 9.96
C VAL A 84 12.08 -1.03 9.13
N MET A 85 10.94 -1.63 9.38
CA MET A 85 10.34 -2.63 8.50
C MET A 85 9.08 -2.05 7.87
N MET A 86 9.00 -2.11 6.56
CA MET A 86 7.80 -1.72 5.82
C MET A 86 7.00 -2.96 5.45
N VAL A 87 5.81 -3.06 6.03
CA VAL A 87 4.88 -4.17 5.80
C VAL A 87 3.99 -3.82 4.62
N THR A 88 4.58 -3.90 3.42
CA THR A 88 3.97 -3.62 2.13
C THR A 88 4.77 -4.25 0.99
N GLU A 89 4.46 -3.92 -0.25
CA GLU A 89 5.22 -4.36 -1.43
C GLU A 89 6.68 -3.88 -1.37
N CYS A 90 7.58 -4.79 -1.65
CA CYS A 90 9.03 -4.68 -1.41
C CYS A 90 9.69 -3.47 -2.09
N SER A 91 9.28 -3.12 -3.31
CA SER A 91 9.87 -1.99 -4.06
C SER A 91 9.62 -0.63 -3.40
N MET A 92 8.65 -0.55 -2.48
CA MET A 92 8.38 0.67 -1.71
C MET A 92 9.57 1.05 -0.83
N SER A 93 10.21 0.06 -0.21
CA SER A 93 11.39 0.28 0.63
C SER A 93 12.58 0.82 -0.17
N ASP A 94 12.75 0.39 -1.42
CA ASP A 94 13.83 0.86 -2.28
C ASP A 94 13.73 2.38 -2.55
N ASN A 95 12.52 2.83 -2.87
CA ASN A 95 12.27 4.24 -3.14
C ASN A 95 12.53 5.13 -1.92
N ILE A 96 12.08 4.69 -0.74
CA ILE A 96 12.24 5.48 0.49
C ILE A 96 13.68 5.49 0.98
N GLN A 97 14.40 4.39 0.83
CA GLN A 97 15.80 4.29 1.25
C GLN A 97 16.71 5.27 0.53
N VAL A 98 16.46 5.54 -0.74
CA VAL A 98 17.26 6.53 -1.51
C VAL A 98 17.24 7.91 -0.84
N GLU A 99 16.07 8.32 -0.31
CA GLU A 99 15.91 9.61 0.36
C GLU A 99 16.29 9.57 1.85
N ASN A 100 16.46 8.38 2.43
CA ASN A 100 16.77 8.17 3.85
C ASN A 100 17.94 7.21 4.04
N PRO A 101 19.16 7.58 3.61
CA PRO A 101 20.33 6.68 3.58
C PRO A 101 20.82 6.27 4.98
N ASN A 102 20.44 6.99 6.03
CA ASN A 102 20.82 6.69 7.40
C ASN A 102 19.88 5.72 8.12
N VAL A 103 18.76 5.35 7.48
CA VAL A 103 17.76 4.43 8.03
C VAL A 103 18.06 3.01 7.52
N GLU A 104 18.16 2.07 8.43
CA GLU A 104 18.30 0.64 8.08
C GLU A 104 16.92 0.04 7.78
N PHE A 105 16.73 -0.45 6.54
CA PHE A 105 15.48 -1.10 6.12
C PHE A 105 15.59 -2.62 6.24
N ILE A 106 14.82 -3.20 7.15
CA ILE A 106 14.60 -4.65 7.24
C ILE A 106 13.47 -5.00 6.27
N ARG A 107 13.74 -5.88 5.32
CA ARG A 107 12.84 -6.13 4.18
C ARG A 107 12.25 -7.53 4.20
N PRO A 108 10.99 -7.69 4.56
CA PRO A 108 10.23 -8.83 4.07
C PRO A 108 9.95 -8.58 2.59
N CYS A 109 10.31 -9.52 1.72
CA CYS A 109 10.21 -9.26 0.28
C CYS A 109 9.00 -9.93 -0.35
N ASN A 110 7.84 -9.29 -0.26
CA ASN A 110 6.63 -9.68 -0.96
C ASN A 110 6.45 -8.81 -2.22
N LEU A 111 6.69 -9.40 -3.39
CA LEU A 111 6.56 -8.72 -4.67
C LEU A 111 5.15 -8.88 -5.24
N CYS A 112 4.60 -7.81 -5.82
CA CYS A 112 3.32 -7.87 -6.52
C CYS A 112 3.53 -8.35 -7.99
N PRO A 113 3.07 -9.55 -8.35
CA PRO A 113 3.23 -10.05 -9.72
C PRO A 113 2.45 -9.23 -10.75
N HIS A 114 1.40 -8.52 -10.33
CA HIS A 114 0.63 -7.63 -11.21
C HIS A 114 1.40 -6.34 -11.51
N MET A 115 2.01 -5.71 -10.50
CA MET A 115 2.85 -4.52 -10.70
C MET A 115 4.08 -4.83 -11.55
N LYS A 116 4.68 -6.02 -11.39
CA LYS A 116 5.86 -6.45 -12.15
C LYS A 116 5.58 -6.74 -13.64
N LYS A 117 4.32 -6.75 -14.07
CA LYS A 117 3.97 -6.78 -15.51
C LYS A 117 4.24 -5.46 -16.23
N ILE A 118 4.32 -4.35 -15.48
CA ILE A 118 4.67 -3.03 -16.00
C ILE A 118 6.20 -2.92 -16.00
N THR A 119 6.78 -2.79 -17.18
CA THR A 119 8.24 -2.70 -17.36
C THR A 119 8.61 -1.44 -18.15
N LEU A 120 9.85 -0.96 -18.00
CA LEU A 120 10.32 0.22 -18.74
C LEU A 120 10.15 0.07 -20.27
N PRO A 121 10.48 -1.09 -20.91
CA PRO A 121 10.22 -1.26 -22.34
C PRO A 121 8.74 -1.14 -22.71
N LYS A 122 7.81 -1.64 -21.88
CA LYS A 122 6.37 -1.50 -22.14
C LYS A 122 5.88 -0.07 -21.97
N ILE A 123 6.46 0.68 -21.04
CA ILE A 123 6.16 2.10 -20.87
C ILE A 123 6.64 2.87 -22.09
N LEU A 124 7.86 2.60 -22.57
CA LEU A 124 8.42 3.22 -23.77
C LEU A 124 7.56 2.91 -24.99
N ASP A 125 7.23 1.64 -25.21
CA ASP A 125 6.35 1.21 -26.32
C ASP A 125 4.98 1.91 -26.28
N CYS A 126 4.39 2.03 -25.08
CA CYS A 126 3.13 2.74 -24.90
C CYS A 126 3.24 4.23 -25.27
N LEU A 127 4.34 4.89 -24.92
CA LEU A 127 4.57 6.31 -25.21
C LEU A 127 4.89 6.57 -26.70
N GLU A 128 5.62 5.66 -27.35
CA GLU A 128 6.02 5.82 -28.75
C GLU A 128 4.92 5.40 -29.73
N ASN A 129 4.16 4.36 -29.39
CA ASN A 129 3.22 3.71 -30.29
C ASN A 129 1.75 3.81 -29.85
N GLU A 130 1.47 4.53 -28.75
CA GLU A 130 0.12 4.70 -28.17
C GLU A 130 -0.58 3.34 -27.92
N THR A 131 0.20 2.31 -27.52
CA THR A 131 -0.31 0.96 -27.25
C THR A 131 -0.95 0.86 -25.88
N GLY A 132 -1.81 -0.14 -25.67
CA GLY A 132 -2.42 -0.42 -24.37
C GLY A 132 -3.63 0.45 -24.03
N GLU A 133 -4.28 1.03 -25.04
CA GLU A 133 -5.52 1.78 -24.86
C GLU A 133 -6.58 0.95 -24.11
N ILE A 134 -7.19 1.56 -23.11
CA ILE A 134 -8.30 0.95 -22.37
C ILE A 134 -9.61 1.41 -23.01
N ILE A 135 -10.29 0.48 -23.68
CA ILE A 135 -11.57 0.73 -24.34
C ILE A 135 -12.69 0.23 -23.42
N MET A 136 -13.63 1.12 -23.12
CA MET A 136 -14.84 0.80 -22.35
C MET A 136 -16.06 1.43 -23.03
N ASP A 137 -17.23 0.84 -22.83
CA ASP A 137 -18.47 1.44 -23.31
C ASP A 137 -18.81 2.74 -22.55
N LYS A 138 -19.46 3.67 -23.24
CA LYS A 138 -19.75 5.01 -22.71
C LYS A 138 -20.61 4.97 -21.44
N GLU A 139 -21.58 4.06 -21.39
CA GLU A 139 -22.48 3.95 -20.23
C GLU A 139 -21.72 3.55 -18.96
N THR A 140 -20.79 2.59 -19.08
CA THR A 140 -19.90 2.19 -17.98
C THR A 140 -18.99 3.35 -17.54
N ILE A 141 -18.41 4.09 -18.51
CA ILE A 141 -17.57 5.25 -18.20
C ILE A 141 -18.35 6.32 -17.44
N GLU A 142 -19.55 6.68 -17.91
CA GLU A 142 -20.39 7.70 -17.27
C GLU A 142 -20.81 7.30 -15.85
N LYS A 143 -21.23 6.05 -15.65
CA LYS A 143 -21.59 5.53 -14.33
C LYS A 143 -20.40 5.48 -13.37
N ALA A 144 -19.23 5.06 -13.84
CA ALA A 144 -18.02 4.97 -13.02
C ALA A 144 -17.42 6.36 -12.70
N ARG A 145 -17.65 7.37 -13.53
CA ARG A 145 -17.18 8.75 -13.31
C ARG A 145 -17.80 9.37 -12.07
N ILE A 146 -19.10 9.16 -11.84
CA ILE A 146 -19.84 9.80 -10.75
C ILE A 146 -19.21 9.58 -9.37
N PRO A 147 -18.92 8.33 -8.91
CA PRO A 147 -18.29 8.12 -7.62
C PRO A 147 -16.84 8.64 -7.56
N VAL A 148 -16.11 8.62 -8.66
CA VAL A 148 -14.74 9.16 -8.73
C VAL A 148 -14.74 10.68 -8.57
N GLU A 149 -15.63 11.39 -9.25
CA GLU A 149 -15.76 12.84 -9.13
C GLU A 149 -16.21 13.26 -7.74
N ARG A 150 -17.16 12.53 -7.13
CA ARG A 150 -17.58 12.75 -5.73
C ARG A 150 -16.42 12.57 -4.77
N MET A 151 -15.64 11.50 -4.90
CA MET A 151 -14.46 11.26 -4.08
C MET A 151 -13.44 12.39 -4.23
N ALA A 152 -13.15 12.83 -5.45
CA ALA A 152 -12.21 13.92 -5.71
C ALA A 152 -12.69 15.27 -5.15
N ALA A 153 -14.00 15.49 -5.09
CA ALA A 153 -14.58 16.72 -4.51
C ALA A 153 -14.50 16.76 -2.98
N ILE A 154 -14.54 15.60 -2.30
CA ILE A 154 -14.45 15.51 -0.82
C ILE A 154 -12.99 15.65 -0.35
N GLY A 155 -12.03 15.19 -1.11
CA GLY A 155 -10.61 15.15 -0.75
C GLY A 155 -9.82 16.45 -0.97
N ARG A 156 -10.51 17.58 -1.17
CA ARG A 156 -9.88 18.90 -1.37
C ARG A 156 -10.14 19.83 -0.22
#